data_35dec0c88c0bb9191657724f1889bf6e
#
_entry.id   35dec0c88c0bb9191657724f1889bf6e
#
_cell.length_a   1.000
_cell.length_b   1.000
_cell.length_c   1.000
_cell.angle_alpha   90.00
_cell.angle_beta   90.00
_cell.angle_gamma   90.00
#
_symmetry.space_group_name_H-M   'P 1'
#
loop_
_entity.id
_entity.type
_entity.pdbx_description
1 polymer ?
#
loop_
_entity_poly.entity_id
_entity_poly.type
_entity_poly.pdbx_seq_one_letter_code
_entity_poly.pdbx_strand_id
1 'polypeptide(L)'
;MAGREFTLSFDITPPAAARPGLPFTMPVVLAVKPIGTPAQNVQHLVVSASLRDEAGTGAAVGLSGSLTASVRSRTGNTMSGYAKLGPLTISQPGKFRLRVMLSAASVNGVITKEYVDSTVIHVHAGAAAQRPTPTQVARLHQLTAENLDISPADIATWQRA
;
A
#
# COMPACT_ATOMS: atom_id res chain seq x y z
N MET A 1 28.98 -0.62 2.37
CA MET A 1 27.61 -1.05 2.10
C MET A 1 26.67 0.13 2.30
N ALA A 2 25.85 0.38 1.32
CA ALA A 2 24.86 1.44 1.47
C ALA A 2 23.81 1.02 2.51
N GLY A 3 23.53 1.86 3.48
CA GLY A 3 22.43 1.65 4.40
C GLY A 3 21.08 1.87 3.73
N ARG A 4 20.01 1.65 4.48
CA ARG A 4 18.66 1.96 3.99
C ARG A 4 18.52 3.46 3.80
N GLU A 5 17.98 3.86 2.68
CA GLU A 5 17.77 5.28 2.37
C GLU A 5 16.37 5.76 2.78
N PHE A 6 15.41 4.83 2.89
CA PHE A 6 14.02 5.14 3.19
C PHE A 6 13.45 4.12 4.15
N THR A 7 12.45 4.53 4.92
CA THR A 7 11.57 3.61 5.64
C THR A 7 10.28 3.45 4.83
N LEU A 8 9.76 2.22 4.80
CA LEU A 8 8.51 1.88 4.13
C LEU A 8 7.67 1.07 5.11
N SER A 9 6.45 1.51 5.36
CA SER A 9 5.55 0.81 6.28
C SER A 9 4.10 0.96 5.81
N PHE A 10 3.24 0.03 6.25
CA PHE A 10 1.81 0.16 6.02
C PHE A 10 1.23 1.17 7.01
N ASP A 11 0.56 2.19 6.48
CA ASP A 11 -0.20 3.13 7.29
C ASP A 11 -1.66 2.68 7.43
N ILE A 12 -2.22 2.17 6.33
CA ILE A 12 -3.47 1.41 6.33
C ILE A 12 -3.14 0.04 5.77
N THR A 13 -3.24 -0.99 6.62
CA THR A 13 -2.87 -2.36 6.25
C THR A 13 -3.95 -3.01 5.38
N PRO A 14 -3.58 -4.01 4.56
CA PRO A 14 -4.60 -4.83 3.91
C PRO A 14 -5.42 -5.61 4.95
N PRO A 15 -6.64 -6.06 4.59
CA PRO A 15 -7.48 -6.82 5.52
C PRO A 15 -6.84 -8.15 5.88
N ALA A 16 -7.17 -8.67 7.09
CA ALA A 16 -6.74 -10.01 7.49
C ALA A 16 -7.48 -11.10 6.71
N ALA A 17 -8.66 -10.80 6.18
CA ALA A 17 -9.46 -11.73 5.39
C ALA A 17 -10.18 -10.97 4.27
N ALA A 18 -10.38 -11.65 3.14
CA ALA A 18 -11.06 -11.08 1.98
C ALA A 18 -11.78 -12.19 1.21
N ARG A 19 -12.80 -11.83 0.43
CA ARG A 19 -13.48 -12.77 -0.47
C ARG A 19 -12.75 -12.81 -1.80
N PRO A 20 -12.59 -14.00 -2.40
CA PRO A 20 -11.96 -14.08 -3.72
C PRO A 20 -12.78 -13.34 -4.78
N GLY A 21 -12.10 -12.57 -5.61
CA GLY A 21 -12.72 -11.85 -6.70
C GLY A 21 -13.45 -10.57 -6.33
N LEU A 22 -13.50 -10.19 -5.04
CA LEU A 22 -14.11 -8.95 -4.59
C LEU A 22 -13.02 -7.97 -4.15
N PRO A 23 -13.14 -6.68 -4.52
CA PRO A 23 -12.14 -5.69 -4.10
C PRO A 23 -12.15 -5.47 -2.59
N PHE A 24 -11.00 -5.15 -2.04
CA PHE A 24 -10.88 -4.72 -0.65
C PHE A 24 -11.74 -3.46 -0.44
N THR A 25 -12.39 -3.38 0.72
CA THR A 25 -13.25 -2.23 1.04
C THR A 25 -12.44 -0.94 1.08
N MET A 26 -11.24 -0.98 1.69
CA MET A 26 -10.39 0.20 1.84
C MET A 26 -9.15 0.07 0.96
N PRO A 27 -8.56 1.21 0.55
CA PRO A 27 -7.26 1.17 -0.07
C PRO A 27 -6.19 0.75 0.93
N VAL A 28 -5.06 0.29 0.42
CA VAL A 28 -3.84 0.08 1.20
C VAL A 28 -3.02 1.37 1.10
N VAL A 29 -2.57 1.89 2.22
CA VAL A 29 -1.79 3.13 2.24
C VAL A 29 -0.43 2.85 2.86
N LEU A 30 0.62 3.27 2.17
CA LEU A 30 2.01 3.14 2.59
C LEU A 30 2.51 4.50 3.09
N ALA A 31 3.33 4.47 4.13
CA ALA A 31 4.06 5.63 4.61
C ALA A 31 5.54 5.50 4.21
N VAL A 32 6.10 6.55 3.67
CA VAL A 32 7.48 6.59 3.19
C VAL A 32 8.17 7.80 3.81
N LYS A 33 9.34 7.57 4.42
CA LYS A 33 10.15 8.64 4.99
C LYS A 33 11.61 8.42 4.63
N PRO A 34 12.37 9.48 4.32
CA PRO A 34 13.79 9.34 4.06
C PRO A 34 14.55 9.08 5.36
N ILE A 35 15.65 8.35 5.26
CA ILE A 35 16.64 8.20 6.32
C ILE A 35 17.82 9.09 5.90
N GLY A 36 18.00 10.21 6.57
CA GLY A 36 19.01 11.18 6.17
C GLY A 36 18.60 11.97 4.92
N THR A 37 19.58 12.44 4.17
CA THR A 37 19.35 13.22 2.95
C THR A 37 19.24 12.30 1.73
N PRO A 38 18.12 12.32 0.99
CA PRO A 38 17.98 11.50 -0.22
C PRO A 38 19.00 11.88 -1.30
N ALA A 39 19.35 10.92 -2.17
CA ALA A 39 20.21 11.18 -3.29
C ALA A 39 19.60 12.22 -4.23
N GLN A 40 20.40 13.17 -4.70
CA GLN A 40 19.92 14.31 -5.50
C GLN A 40 19.41 13.91 -6.88
N ASN A 41 19.87 12.77 -7.41
CA ASN A 41 19.43 12.30 -8.72
C ASN A 41 18.08 11.57 -8.70
N VAL A 42 17.50 11.35 -7.52
CA VAL A 42 16.18 10.75 -7.41
C VAL A 42 15.13 11.80 -7.75
N GLN A 43 14.29 11.49 -8.74
CA GLN A 43 13.25 12.41 -9.21
C GLN A 43 11.92 12.18 -8.51
N HIS A 44 11.57 10.91 -8.27
CA HIS A 44 10.35 10.57 -7.54
C HIS A 44 10.41 9.13 -7.04
N LEU A 45 9.51 8.81 -6.12
CA LEU A 45 9.37 7.49 -5.53
C LEU A 45 8.03 6.89 -5.96
N VAL A 46 8.06 5.59 -6.24
CA VAL A 46 6.89 4.83 -6.67
C VAL A 46 6.82 3.56 -5.83
N VAL A 47 5.60 3.22 -5.38
CA VAL A 47 5.35 1.92 -4.75
C VAL A 47 4.63 1.01 -5.72
N SER A 48 4.90 -0.29 -5.62
CA SER A 48 4.22 -1.31 -6.42
C SER A 48 3.88 -2.51 -5.55
N ALA A 49 2.71 -3.10 -5.79
CA ALA A 49 2.21 -4.23 -5.04
C ALA A 49 2.40 -5.53 -5.81
N SER A 50 2.74 -6.59 -5.10
CA SER A 50 2.76 -7.95 -5.63
C SER A 50 2.23 -8.91 -4.57
N LEU A 51 1.83 -10.10 -4.99
CA LEU A 51 1.30 -11.10 -4.10
C LEU A 51 2.36 -12.18 -3.85
N ARG A 52 2.48 -12.59 -2.57
CA ARG A 52 3.39 -13.64 -2.13
C ARG A 52 2.60 -14.74 -1.46
N ASP A 53 3.19 -15.95 -1.40
CA ASP A 53 2.62 -17.04 -0.63
C ASP A 53 2.63 -16.71 0.87
N GLU A 54 2.06 -17.61 1.68
CA GLU A 54 1.94 -17.40 3.13
C GLU A 54 3.30 -17.19 3.81
N ALA A 55 4.32 -17.89 3.34
CA ALA A 55 5.68 -17.78 3.89
C ALA A 55 6.40 -16.51 3.39
N GLY A 56 5.92 -15.89 2.34
CA GLY A 56 6.58 -14.72 1.74
C GLY A 56 7.78 -15.06 0.86
N THR A 57 8.00 -16.34 0.57
CA THR A 57 9.19 -16.79 -0.16
C THR A 57 8.98 -16.90 -1.66
N GLY A 58 7.73 -17.14 -2.11
CA GLY A 58 7.42 -17.33 -3.51
C GLY A 58 6.36 -16.36 -4.00
N ALA A 59 6.39 -16.09 -5.30
CA ALA A 59 5.35 -15.27 -5.94
C ALA A 59 4.05 -16.05 -6.00
N ALA A 60 2.93 -15.34 -5.82
CA ALA A 60 1.59 -15.88 -5.99
C ALA A 60 0.87 -15.10 -7.08
N VAL A 61 -0.18 -15.69 -7.66
CA VAL A 61 -0.96 -15.08 -8.74
C VAL A 61 -2.34 -14.69 -8.26
N GLY A 62 -3.01 -13.81 -8.98
CA GLY A 62 -4.40 -13.44 -8.73
C GLY A 62 -4.61 -12.04 -8.16
N LEU A 63 -3.57 -11.25 -7.99
CA LEU A 63 -3.69 -9.86 -7.56
C LEU A 63 -4.00 -8.97 -8.76
N SER A 64 -5.00 -8.11 -8.62
CA SER A 64 -5.38 -7.13 -9.64
C SER A 64 -5.83 -5.82 -8.99
N GLY A 65 -6.02 -4.80 -9.81
CA GLY A 65 -6.42 -3.48 -9.39
C GLY A 65 -5.32 -2.45 -9.62
N SER A 66 -5.34 -1.36 -8.85
CA SER A 66 -4.32 -0.31 -8.95
C SER A 66 -3.10 -0.72 -8.13
N LEU A 67 -2.11 -1.31 -8.80
CA LEU A 67 -0.95 -1.94 -8.17
C LEU A 67 0.25 -1.01 -8.02
N THR A 68 0.20 0.19 -8.58
CA THR A 68 1.30 1.15 -8.51
C THR A 68 0.78 2.52 -8.14
N ALA A 69 1.58 3.29 -7.41
CA ALA A 69 1.24 4.66 -7.04
C ALA A 69 2.52 5.45 -6.77
N SER A 70 2.47 6.74 -7.05
CA SER A 70 3.55 7.66 -6.67
C SER A 70 3.40 8.08 -5.22
N VAL A 71 4.53 8.32 -4.55
CA VAL A 71 4.54 8.90 -3.21
C VAL A 71 4.10 10.36 -3.29
N ARG A 72 3.16 10.76 -2.44
CA ARG A 72 2.57 12.10 -2.43
C ARG A 72 2.49 12.64 -1.02
N SER A 73 2.46 13.96 -0.92
CA SER A 73 2.21 14.66 0.32
C SER A 73 1.48 15.97 0.05
N ARG A 74 0.91 16.56 1.10
CA ARG A 74 0.25 17.88 0.98
C ARG A 74 1.21 19.00 0.61
N THR A 75 2.50 18.82 0.89
CA THR A 75 3.53 19.82 0.59
C THR A 75 4.09 19.70 -0.82
N GLY A 76 3.71 18.64 -1.57
CA GLY A 76 4.29 18.35 -2.87
C GLY A 76 5.66 17.66 -2.82
N ASN A 77 6.16 17.33 -1.63
CA ASN A 77 7.42 16.61 -1.50
C ASN A 77 7.24 15.18 -2.04
N THR A 78 8.08 14.80 -3.00
CA THR A 78 8.01 13.48 -3.64
C THR A 78 8.93 12.44 -3.00
N MET A 79 9.73 12.83 -2.00
CA MET A 79 10.68 11.94 -1.31
C MET A 79 10.18 11.52 0.07
N SER A 80 9.04 12.01 0.51
CA SER A 80 8.45 11.72 1.81
C SER A 80 6.95 11.89 1.72
N GLY A 81 6.19 11.00 2.32
CA GLY A 81 4.74 11.10 2.34
C GLY A 81 4.08 9.75 2.30
N TYR A 82 3.04 9.63 1.47
CA TYR A 82 2.17 8.46 1.44
C TYR A 82 1.90 8.03 0.01
N ALA A 83 1.53 6.76 -0.14
CA ALA A 83 1.06 6.22 -1.41
C ALA A 83 -0.18 5.37 -1.18
N LYS A 84 -1.20 5.56 -2.00
CA LYS A 84 -2.46 4.82 -1.92
C LYS A 84 -2.49 3.79 -3.04
N LEU A 85 -2.62 2.52 -2.67
CA LEU A 85 -2.83 1.41 -3.60
C LEU A 85 -4.28 0.93 -3.47
N GLY A 86 -4.93 0.71 -4.57
CA GLY A 86 -6.27 0.16 -4.55
C GLY A 86 -7.25 0.92 -5.42
N PRO A 87 -8.43 0.33 -5.60
CA PRO A 87 -8.86 -0.92 -4.97
C PRO A 87 -8.03 -2.13 -5.42
N LEU A 88 -7.81 -3.07 -4.51
CA LEU A 88 -7.07 -4.31 -4.78
C LEU A 88 -8.01 -5.51 -4.66
N THR A 89 -7.81 -6.51 -5.50
CA THR A 89 -8.61 -7.73 -5.55
C THR A 89 -7.67 -8.94 -5.64
N ILE A 90 -7.95 -9.96 -4.84
CA ILE A 90 -7.27 -11.26 -4.95
C ILE A 90 -8.30 -12.28 -5.44
N SER A 91 -8.06 -12.86 -6.62
CA SER A 91 -9.04 -13.74 -7.26
C SER A 91 -8.97 -15.20 -6.78
N GLN A 92 -7.89 -15.60 -6.15
CA GLN A 92 -7.67 -16.99 -5.74
C GLN A 92 -7.88 -17.15 -4.23
N PRO A 93 -8.58 -18.21 -3.78
CA PRO A 93 -8.64 -18.54 -2.36
C PRO A 93 -7.28 -19.05 -1.87
N GLY A 94 -7.00 -18.83 -0.60
CA GLY A 94 -5.76 -19.26 0.02
C GLY A 94 -5.26 -18.24 1.04
N LYS A 95 -4.02 -18.44 1.47
CA LYS A 95 -3.35 -17.55 2.41
C LYS A 95 -2.17 -16.88 1.72
N PHE A 96 -2.14 -15.56 1.74
CA PHE A 96 -1.16 -14.75 1.00
C PHE A 96 -0.62 -13.64 1.84
N ARG A 97 0.48 -13.03 1.38
CA ARG A 97 0.98 -11.76 1.88
C ARG A 97 1.05 -10.77 0.73
N LEU A 98 0.72 -9.52 1.02
CA LEU A 98 0.91 -8.43 0.07
C LEU A 98 2.32 -7.88 0.27
N ARG A 99 3.13 -7.92 -0.77
CA ARG A 99 4.45 -7.28 -0.77
C ARG A 99 4.36 -5.98 -1.52
N VAL A 100 4.82 -4.91 -0.88
CA VAL A 100 4.91 -3.59 -1.51
C VAL A 100 6.38 -3.22 -1.62
N MET A 101 6.81 -2.86 -2.81
CA MET A 101 8.18 -2.43 -3.09
C MET A 101 8.21 -0.93 -3.32
N LEU A 102 9.22 -0.28 -2.75
CA LEU A 102 9.51 1.13 -2.99
C LEU A 102 10.65 1.23 -3.99
N SER A 103 10.43 1.95 -5.06
CA SER A 103 11.41 2.17 -6.11
C SER A 103 11.68 3.65 -6.29
N ALA A 104 12.93 4.00 -6.54
CA ALA A 104 13.34 5.36 -6.83
C ALA A 104 13.58 5.49 -8.34
N ALA A 105 12.89 6.46 -8.95
CA ALA A 105 13.09 6.79 -10.36
C ALA A 105 14.07 7.95 -10.48
N SER A 106 15.04 7.81 -11.37
CA SER A 106 16.04 8.82 -11.66
C SER A 106 16.30 8.86 -13.17
N VAL A 107 17.17 9.77 -13.59
CA VAL A 107 17.59 9.85 -15.01
C VAL A 107 18.30 8.57 -15.47
N ASN A 108 18.83 7.77 -14.56
CA ASN A 108 19.55 6.53 -14.86
C ASN A 108 18.66 5.28 -14.81
N GLY A 109 17.33 5.45 -14.59
CA GLY A 109 16.39 4.35 -14.53
C GLY A 109 15.70 4.23 -13.17
N VAL A 110 15.18 3.02 -12.89
CA VAL A 110 14.41 2.74 -11.68
C VAL A 110 15.13 1.68 -10.86
N ILE A 111 15.33 1.96 -9.57
CA ILE A 111 16.00 1.05 -8.64
C ILE A 111 15.08 0.79 -7.45
N THR A 112 14.88 -0.49 -7.12
CA THR A 112 14.15 -0.87 -5.91
C THR A 112 14.99 -0.55 -4.68
N LYS A 113 14.41 0.20 -3.75
CA LYS A 113 15.10 0.68 -2.54
C LYS A 113 14.71 -0.10 -1.29
N GLU A 114 13.47 -0.58 -1.21
CA GLU A 114 12.95 -1.20 0.00
C GLU A 114 11.72 -2.03 -0.36
N TYR A 115 11.34 -2.97 0.53
CA TYR A 115 10.04 -3.63 0.44
C TYR A 115 9.51 -3.93 1.84
N VAL A 116 8.20 -4.17 1.91
CA VAL A 116 7.52 -4.58 3.14
C VAL A 116 6.44 -5.61 2.80
N ASP A 117 6.32 -6.62 3.65
CA ASP A 117 5.28 -7.65 3.53
C ASP A 117 4.21 -7.43 4.60
N SER A 118 2.95 -7.59 4.21
CA SER A 118 1.84 -7.57 5.15
C SER A 118 1.82 -8.82 6.02
N THR A 119 1.00 -8.80 7.06
CA THR A 119 0.56 -10.03 7.73
C THR A 119 -0.24 -10.89 6.75
N VAL A 120 -0.50 -12.14 7.10
CA VAL A 120 -1.22 -13.07 6.23
C VAL A 120 -2.64 -12.58 5.96
N ILE A 121 -3.04 -12.62 4.68
CA ILE A 121 -4.40 -12.35 4.23
C ILE A 121 -5.03 -13.69 3.89
N HIS A 122 -6.10 -14.05 4.60
CA HIS A 122 -6.84 -15.28 4.31
C HIS A 122 -7.98 -14.97 3.34
N VAL A 123 -7.86 -15.47 2.11
CA VAL A 123 -8.87 -15.26 1.07
C VAL A 123 -9.78 -16.47 1.03
N HIS A 124 -11.07 -16.26 1.38
CA HIS A 124 -12.05 -17.34 1.40
C HIS A 124 -13.47 -16.77 1.23
N ALA A 125 -14.38 -17.62 0.76
CA ALA A 125 -15.74 -17.22 0.42
C ALA A 125 -16.56 -16.74 1.63
N GLY A 126 -16.21 -17.21 2.83
CA GLY A 126 -16.91 -16.84 4.07
C GLY A 126 -16.39 -15.59 4.76
N ALA A 127 -15.41 -14.88 4.17
CA ALA A 127 -14.86 -13.69 4.81
C ALA A 127 -15.90 -12.59 4.92
N ALA A 128 -15.93 -11.94 6.10
CA ALA A 128 -16.80 -10.78 6.30
C ALA A 128 -16.26 -9.55 5.56
N ALA A 129 -17.15 -8.63 5.21
CA ALA A 129 -16.74 -7.35 4.63
C ALA A 129 -15.87 -6.59 5.64
N GLN A 130 -14.77 -6.04 5.15
CA GLN A 130 -13.88 -5.23 5.96
C GLN A 130 -14.55 -3.88 6.27
N ARG A 131 -14.47 -3.45 7.53
CA ARG A 131 -14.86 -2.11 7.93
C ARG A 131 -13.70 -1.44 8.64
N PRO A 132 -13.48 -0.14 8.43
CA PRO A 132 -12.43 0.55 9.15
C PRO A 132 -12.73 0.60 10.65
N THR A 133 -11.71 0.39 11.46
CA THR A 133 -11.78 0.60 12.91
C THR A 133 -11.85 2.11 13.21
N PRO A 134 -12.28 2.53 14.42
CA PRO A 134 -12.25 3.95 14.77
C PRO A 134 -10.87 4.59 14.63
N THR A 135 -9.80 3.86 14.94
CA THR A 135 -8.42 4.34 14.75
C THR A 135 -8.11 4.54 13.27
N GLN A 136 -8.53 3.60 12.42
CA GLN A 136 -8.35 3.72 10.97
C GLN A 136 -9.15 4.88 10.39
N VAL A 137 -10.39 5.09 10.86
CA VAL A 137 -11.23 6.21 10.41
C VAL A 137 -10.54 7.55 10.73
N ALA A 138 -10.04 7.71 11.96
CA ALA A 138 -9.33 8.93 12.34
C ALA A 138 -8.09 9.13 11.46
N ARG A 139 -7.34 8.07 11.18
CA ARG A 139 -6.15 8.13 10.34
C ARG A 139 -6.50 8.48 8.90
N LEU A 140 -7.57 7.88 8.34
CA LEU A 140 -8.03 8.17 6.99
C LEU A 140 -8.42 9.64 6.84
N HIS A 141 -9.10 10.22 7.84
CA HIS A 141 -9.43 11.66 7.82
C HIS A 141 -8.17 12.53 7.80
N GLN A 142 -7.13 12.15 8.52
CA GLN A 142 -5.84 12.85 8.47
C GLN A 142 -5.20 12.74 7.08
N LEU A 143 -5.34 11.58 6.43
CA LEU A 143 -4.76 11.33 5.12
C LEU A 143 -5.47 12.07 3.99
N THR A 144 -6.69 12.56 4.20
CA THR A 144 -7.41 13.34 3.17
C THR A 144 -6.64 14.59 2.76
N ALA A 145 -5.78 15.12 3.66
CA ALA A 145 -4.97 16.31 3.39
C ALA A 145 -3.68 16.01 2.62
N GLU A 146 -3.37 14.72 2.33
CA GLU A 146 -2.07 14.32 1.78
C GLU A 146 -2.06 14.05 0.27
N ASN A 147 -3.02 14.54 -0.47
CA ASN A 147 -3.11 14.35 -1.93
C ASN A 147 -3.28 12.90 -2.38
N LEU A 148 -4.01 12.09 -1.62
CA LEU A 148 -4.14 10.66 -1.90
C LEU A 148 -5.46 10.26 -2.57
N ASP A 149 -6.28 11.21 -3.00
CA ASP A 149 -7.61 10.93 -3.55
C ASP A 149 -8.49 10.15 -2.58
N ILE A 150 -8.42 10.49 -1.31
CA ILE A 150 -9.30 9.97 -0.26
C ILE A 150 -10.19 11.11 0.19
N SER A 151 -11.50 10.95 0.06
CA SER A 151 -12.48 11.97 0.48
C SER A 151 -13.22 11.53 1.73
N PRO A 152 -13.83 12.46 2.49
CA PRO A 152 -14.73 12.09 3.59
C PRO A 152 -15.90 11.21 3.13
N ALA A 153 -16.40 11.42 1.90
CA ALA A 153 -17.45 10.57 1.32
C ALA A 153 -16.97 9.13 1.12
N ASP A 154 -15.74 8.93 0.67
CA ASP A 154 -15.14 7.59 0.54
C ASP A 154 -15.10 6.90 1.90
N ILE A 155 -14.64 7.59 2.94
CA ILE A 155 -14.53 7.05 4.30
C ILE A 155 -15.92 6.64 4.79
N ALA A 156 -16.92 7.47 4.60
CA ALA A 156 -18.29 7.16 4.99
C ALA A 156 -18.82 5.92 4.25
N THR A 157 -18.49 5.75 2.98
CA THR A 157 -18.85 4.57 2.20
C THR A 157 -18.20 3.32 2.78
N TRP A 158 -16.93 3.38 3.14
CA TRP A 158 -16.20 2.24 3.72
C TRP A 158 -16.76 1.85 5.09
N GLN A 159 -17.20 2.82 5.88
CA GLN A 159 -17.81 2.54 7.19
C GLN A 159 -19.14 1.80 7.06
N ARG A 160 -19.82 1.91 5.93
CA ARG A 160 -21.11 1.25 5.68
C ARG A 160 -20.98 -0.11 5.00
N ALA A 161 -19.77 -0.50 4.67
CA ALA A 161 -19.50 -1.76 3.93
C ALA A 161 -19.99 -3.01 4.69
#